data_76bfc5169dac3d64261ac4cc646eb9b5
#
_entry.id   76bfc5169dac3d64261ac4cc646eb9b5
#
_cell.length_a   1.000
_cell.length_b   1.000
_cell.length_c   1.000
_cell.angle_alpha   90.00
_cell.angle_beta   90.00
_cell.angle_gamma   90.00
#
_symmetry.space_group_name_H-M   'P 1'
#
loop_
_entity.id
_entity.type
_entity.pdbx_description
1 polymer ?
#
loop_
_entity_poly.entity_id
_entity_poly.type
_entity_poly.pdbx_seq_one_letter_code
_entity_poly.pdbx_strand_id
1 'polypeptide(L)'
;MPADLLTSPRWQAEHLGLPMPDSIHAVSACLPLWDHNIKYEEGDPSVVSQLKAAYPRFCLHPFVRQLGSQVFGTDSGGMIFPSHRAAERALQYVASHGVSSASLLPVSGQAFVGVAVSPGDFPRLKEYWQHAGEVISSRGAELALRGEPVISSETPARIEVRRRVAELRGSDAKNVWLTPCGMSAIANVWRAVRQRDPVSPSVQFGFPYVDTLKIQQRFQPAEYRFFPVGNRHDLDQLKDLLQTQKICAVFCESPTNPLLTTPDLQILRTLADAHDFILVVDDTLAACINQNVLPFADVVVTSLTKYFSGYGDVLAGCVMLNPNSRHAAFLRHALQSDFEELLIDADVEVLEKNSRDVRERVTLINRNADVLADRLQKHPLVDRVFHPSLTADEDGRDRSVGSGGLMSIVLKRPEFSTTVMFDHLEVCKGPNLGTNFTLCCPYTILAHFTELEFVEQCGVSRWLLRISVGTEPVEELWQRFERALNKAAAG
;
A
#
# COMPACT_ATOMS: atom_id res chain seq x y z
N MET A 1 4.78 -23.55 -18.89
CA MET A 1 5.13 -22.13 -18.92
C MET A 1 4.25 -21.45 -17.90
N PRO A 2 4.72 -20.43 -17.17
CA PRO A 2 3.84 -19.66 -16.28
C PRO A 2 2.68 -19.05 -17.09
N ALA A 3 1.51 -18.94 -16.46
CA ALA A 3 0.32 -18.38 -17.11
C ALA A 3 0.56 -16.88 -17.41
N ASP A 4 0.28 -16.48 -18.64
CA ASP A 4 0.27 -15.07 -19.02
C ASP A 4 -1.06 -14.44 -18.57
N LEU A 5 -1.03 -13.65 -17.50
CA LEU A 5 -2.22 -13.05 -16.91
C LEU A 5 -2.87 -11.95 -17.77
N LEU A 6 -2.19 -11.45 -18.80
CA LEU A 6 -2.75 -10.49 -19.76
C LEU A 6 -3.81 -11.18 -20.67
N THR A 7 -3.49 -12.39 -21.11
CA THR A 7 -4.33 -13.18 -22.02
C THR A 7 -5.21 -14.20 -21.30
N SER A 8 -4.76 -14.69 -20.13
CA SER A 8 -5.43 -15.72 -19.34
C SER A 8 -5.57 -15.28 -17.89
N PRO A 9 -6.44 -14.30 -17.59
CA PRO A 9 -6.60 -13.77 -16.24
C PRO A 9 -7.21 -14.79 -15.28
N ARG A 10 -6.88 -14.69 -14.00
CA ARG A 10 -7.43 -15.53 -12.92
C ARG A 10 -8.67 -14.89 -12.32
N TRP A 11 -9.87 -15.39 -12.72
CA TRP A 11 -11.16 -14.82 -12.30
C TRP A 11 -12.24 -15.86 -12.01
N GLN A 12 -12.08 -17.11 -12.42
CA GLN A 12 -13.04 -18.19 -12.24
C GLN A 12 -12.92 -18.82 -10.85
N ALA A 13 -13.97 -19.45 -10.35
CA ALA A 13 -14.04 -19.99 -8.98
C ALA A 13 -12.88 -20.96 -8.66
N GLU A 14 -12.46 -21.77 -9.62
CA GLU A 14 -11.35 -22.72 -9.52
C GLU A 14 -9.97 -22.06 -9.38
N HIS A 15 -9.88 -20.75 -9.63
CA HIS A 15 -8.65 -19.97 -9.43
C HIS A 15 -8.45 -19.49 -7.99
N LEU A 16 -9.37 -19.84 -7.07
CA LEU A 16 -9.28 -19.43 -5.67
C LEU A 16 -7.90 -19.77 -5.08
N GLY A 17 -7.28 -18.78 -4.47
CA GLY A 17 -6.00 -18.92 -3.78
C GLY A 17 -4.77 -19.02 -4.68
N LEU A 18 -4.91 -19.08 -6.02
CA LEU A 18 -3.77 -19.11 -6.92
C LEU A 18 -2.97 -17.80 -6.86
N PRO A 19 -1.62 -17.87 -6.93
CA PRO A 19 -0.76 -16.70 -6.86
C PRO A 19 -0.92 -15.78 -8.07
N MET A 20 -0.78 -14.49 -7.91
CA MET A 20 -0.79 -13.50 -8.98
C MET A 20 0.39 -12.54 -8.82
N PRO A 21 1.41 -12.63 -9.71
CA PRO A 21 1.58 -13.48 -10.89
C PRO A 21 1.76 -14.96 -10.55
N ASP A 22 2.04 -15.77 -11.57
CA ASP A 22 2.35 -17.20 -11.43
C ASP A 22 3.79 -17.39 -10.90
N SER A 23 3.98 -17.00 -9.66
CA SER A 23 5.26 -17.00 -8.94
C SER A 23 5.05 -17.47 -7.50
N ILE A 24 5.98 -18.27 -6.98
CA ILE A 24 5.97 -18.66 -5.57
C ILE A 24 6.17 -17.47 -4.62
N HIS A 25 6.65 -16.33 -5.12
CA HIS A 25 6.82 -15.08 -4.36
C HIS A 25 5.77 -14.03 -4.68
N ALA A 26 4.66 -14.42 -5.33
CA ALA A 26 3.57 -13.50 -5.60
C ALA A 26 3.06 -12.83 -4.31
N VAL A 27 2.83 -11.52 -4.39
CA VAL A 27 2.33 -10.73 -3.26
C VAL A 27 0.81 -10.57 -3.29
N SER A 28 0.12 -11.39 -4.08
CA SER A 28 -1.34 -11.44 -4.14
C SER A 28 -1.81 -12.83 -4.51
N ALA A 29 -2.97 -13.24 -3.97
CA ALA A 29 -3.69 -14.43 -4.37
C ALA A 29 -5.04 -14.04 -5.01
N CYS A 30 -5.55 -14.92 -5.86
CA CYS A 30 -6.84 -14.74 -6.51
C CYS A 30 -7.98 -14.97 -5.50
N LEU A 31 -8.89 -13.99 -5.41
CA LEU A 31 -10.18 -14.06 -4.69
C LEU A 31 -11.29 -13.82 -5.72
N PRO A 32 -11.67 -14.84 -6.50
CA PRO A 32 -12.42 -14.66 -7.76
C PRO A 32 -13.87 -14.25 -7.60
N LEU A 33 -14.53 -14.59 -6.50
CA LEU A 33 -15.95 -14.32 -6.28
C LEU A 33 -16.15 -13.33 -5.13
N TRP A 34 -17.26 -12.60 -5.13
CA TRP A 34 -17.64 -11.71 -4.06
C TRP A 34 -17.69 -12.42 -2.70
N ASP A 35 -18.32 -13.58 -2.66
CA ASP A 35 -18.40 -14.41 -1.44
C ASP A 35 -17.03 -14.85 -0.92
N HIS A 36 -16.07 -15.12 -1.81
CA HIS A 36 -14.70 -15.45 -1.40
C HIS A 36 -13.99 -14.28 -0.71
N ASN A 37 -14.28 -13.04 -1.10
CA ASN A 37 -13.72 -11.86 -0.42
C ASN A 37 -14.33 -11.67 0.97
N ILE A 38 -15.63 -11.90 1.15
CA ILE A 38 -16.28 -11.87 2.47
C ILE A 38 -15.69 -12.95 3.37
N LYS A 39 -15.67 -14.20 2.91
CA LYS A 39 -15.13 -15.34 3.67
C LYS A 39 -13.65 -15.18 4.02
N TYR A 40 -12.87 -14.54 3.14
CA TYR A 40 -11.48 -14.20 3.44
C TYR A 40 -11.36 -13.27 4.65
N GLU A 41 -12.16 -12.21 4.72
CA GLU A 41 -12.16 -11.26 5.84
C GLU A 41 -12.75 -11.87 7.13
N GLU A 42 -13.68 -12.81 7.01
CA GLU A 42 -14.21 -13.60 8.14
C GLU A 42 -13.20 -14.65 8.65
N GLY A 43 -12.11 -14.88 7.92
CA GLY A 43 -11.13 -15.92 8.26
C GLY A 43 -11.64 -17.35 8.02
N ASP A 44 -12.62 -17.53 7.13
CA ASP A 44 -13.22 -18.84 6.84
C ASP A 44 -12.15 -19.81 6.31
N PRO A 45 -11.96 -20.98 6.97
CA PRO A 45 -10.99 -21.98 6.55
C PRO A 45 -11.18 -22.48 5.11
N SER A 46 -12.41 -22.48 4.60
CA SER A 46 -12.70 -22.91 3.22
C SER A 46 -12.02 -22.02 2.16
N VAL A 47 -11.70 -20.79 2.49
CA VAL A 47 -10.97 -19.84 1.63
C VAL A 47 -9.52 -19.71 2.06
N VAL A 48 -9.27 -19.43 3.35
CA VAL A 48 -7.93 -19.10 3.86
C VAL A 48 -6.95 -20.28 3.69
N SER A 49 -7.42 -21.54 3.82
CA SER A 49 -6.57 -22.71 3.63
C SER A 49 -6.12 -22.93 2.18
N GLN A 50 -6.83 -22.36 1.21
CA GLN A 50 -6.50 -22.51 -0.22
C GLN A 50 -5.46 -21.49 -0.72
N LEU A 51 -5.14 -20.47 0.09
CA LEU A 51 -4.23 -19.40 -0.30
C LEU A 51 -2.79 -19.91 -0.48
N LYS A 52 -2.30 -19.95 -1.71
CA LYS A 52 -0.91 -20.31 -2.08
C LYS A 52 0.02 -19.11 -2.09
N ALA A 53 -0.52 -17.90 -2.08
CA ALA A 53 0.16 -16.63 -1.91
C ALA A 53 -0.77 -15.68 -1.13
N ALA A 54 -0.27 -14.54 -0.69
CA ALA A 54 -1.08 -13.53 -0.04
C ALA A 54 -0.34 -12.19 0.00
N TYR A 55 -1.04 -11.10 0.29
CA TYR A 55 -0.37 -9.86 0.59
C TYR A 55 0.35 -9.97 1.94
N PRO A 56 1.70 -9.93 1.96
CA PRO A 56 2.49 -10.44 3.09
C PRO A 56 2.31 -9.74 4.44
N ARG A 57 1.61 -8.60 4.49
CA ARG A 57 1.30 -7.89 5.74
C ARG A 57 -0.09 -8.23 6.30
N PHE A 58 -0.93 -8.88 5.54
CA PHE A 58 -2.26 -9.31 5.98
C PHE A 58 -2.32 -10.80 6.24
N CYS A 59 -1.63 -11.57 5.43
CA CYS A 59 -1.56 -12.99 5.55
C CYS A 59 -0.11 -13.48 5.45
N LEU A 60 0.29 -14.37 6.34
CA LEU A 60 1.64 -14.94 6.31
C LEU A 60 1.82 -15.84 5.09
N HIS A 61 2.86 -15.57 4.32
CA HIS A 61 3.26 -16.42 3.20
C HIS A 61 3.61 -17.84 3.69
N PRO A 62 3.38 -18.93 2.91
CA PRO A 62 3.70 -20.29 3.32
C PRO A 62 5.12 -20.48 3.87
N PHE A 63 6.15 -19.88 3.23
CA PHE A 63 7.53 -19.94 3.73
C PHE A 63 7.70 -19.22 5.07
N VAL A 64 7.04 -18.09 5.26
CA VAL A 64 7.08 -17.35 6.54
C VAL A 64 6.39 -18.15 7.65
N ARG A 65 5.27 -18.81 7.35
CA ARG A 65 4.59 -19.72 8.29
C ARG A 65 5.47 -20.92 8.64
N GLN A 66 6.11 -21.55 7.65
CA GLN A 66 7.00 -22.69 7.87
C GLN A 66 8.18 -22.30 8.74
N LEU A 67 8.82 -21.16 8.47
CA LEU A 67 9.92 -20.64 9.31
C LEU A 67 9.41 -20.31 10.72
N GLY A 68 8.23 -19.70 10.85
CA GLY A 68 7.58 -19.41 12.12
C GLY A 68 7.35 -20.70 12.95
N SER A 69 6.87 -21.78 12.32
CA SER A 69 6.66 -23.07 13.00
C SER A 69 7.98 -23.67 13.52
N GLN A 70 9.10 -23.47 12.83
CA GLN A 70 10.42 -23.89 13.31
C GLN A 70 10.90 -23.08 14.52
N VAL A 71 10.58 -21.78 14.55
CA VAL A 71 11.05 -20.87 15.62
C VAL A 71 10.17 -20.95 16.86
N PHE A 72 8.86 -21.00 16.69
CA PHE A 72 7.89 -20.87 17.79
C PHE A 72 7.28 -22.20 18.24
N GLY A 73 7.40 -23.26 17.44
CA GLY A 73 6.60 -24.47 17.62
C GLY A 73 5.15 -24.28 17.16
N THR A 74 4.28 -25.25 17.49
CA THR A 74 2.88 -25.28 17.00
C THR A 74 1.92 -24.45 17.85
N ASP A 75 2.25 -24.15 19.11
CA ASP A 75 1.31 -23.66 20.12
C ASP A 75 1.58 -22.22 20.60
N SER A 76 2.60 -21.54 20.05
CA SER A 76 2.97 -20.19 20.50
C SER A 76 2.54 -19.12 19.49
N GLY A 77 2.01 -18.01 19.98
CA GLY A 77 1.81 -16.80 19.20
C GLY A 77 3.14 -16.08 18.97
N GLY A 78 3.59 -15.94 17.70
CA GLY A 78 4.83 -15.26 17.42
C GLY A 78 4.91 -14.69 16.01
N MET A 79 5.75 -13.66 15.84
CA MET A 79 6.06 -13.04 14.55
C MET A 79 7.57 -12.93 14.37
N ILE A 80 8.04 -13.14 13.14
CA ILE A 80 9.46 -12.98 12.79
C ILE A 80 9.68 -11.58 12.22
N PHE A 81 10.73 -10.93 12.73
CA PHE A 81 11.18 -9.59 12.31
C PHE A 81 12.52 -9.67 11.59
N PRO A 82 12.81 -8.69 10.69
CA PRO A 82 14.01 -8.75 9.85
C PRO A 82 15.32 -8.45 10.60
N SER A 83 15.26 -7.89 11.82
CA SER A 83 16.43 -7.58 12.63
C SER A 83 16.11 -7.61 14.12
N HIS A 84 17.16 -7.57 14.94
CA HIS A 84 17.04 -7.46 16.40
C HIS A 84 16.37 -6.12 16.80
N ARG A 85 16.76 -5.00 16.20
CA ARG A 85 16.14 -3.69 16.49
C ARG A 85 14.66 -3.64 16.10
N ALA A 86 14.27 -4.24 14.96
CA ALA A 86 12.87 -4.33 14.57
C ALA A 86 12.07 -5.17 15.59
N ALA A 87 12.63 -6.28 16.07
CA ALA A 87 12.03 -7.10 17.11
C ALA A 87 11.94 -6.36 18.46
N GLU A 88 12.96 -5.57 18.85
CA GLU A 88 12.93 -4.74 20.04
C GLU A 88 11.84 -3.67 19.98
N ARG A 89 11.66 -3.02 18.82
CA ARG A 89 10.55 -2.06 18.63
C ARG A 89 9.18 -2.73 18.81
N ALA A 90 9.02 -3.94 18.28
CA ALA A 90 7.80 -4.73 18.49
C ALA A 90 7.60 -5.07 19.97
N LEU A 91 8.67 -5.48 20.65
CA LEU A 91 8.65 -5.78 22.09
C LEU A 91 8.23 -4.54 22.91
N GLN A 92 8.80 -3.38 22.62
CA GLN A 92 8.45 -2.11 23.27
C GLN A 92 6.97 -1.75 23.02
N TYR A 93 6.48 -1.95 21.79
CA TYR A 93 5.09 -1.69 21.47
C TYR A 93 4.14 -2.58 22.28
N VAL A 94 4.36 -3.89 22.32
CA VAL A 94 3.47 -4.79 23.07
C VAL A 94 3.56 -4.52 24.58
N ALA A 95 4.75 -4.22 25.11
CA ALA A 95 4.92 -3.85 26.50
C ALA A 95 4.18 -2.56 26.87
N SER A 96 4.19 -1.54 26.00
CA SER A 96 3.43 -0.29 26.21
C SER A 96 1.91 -0.50 26.20
N HIS A 97 1.43 -1.64 25.67
CA HIS A 97 0.03 -2.05 25.65
C HIS A 97 -0.30 -3.11 26.74
N GLY A 98 0.56 -3.24 27.74
CA GLY A 98 0.30 -4.08 28.92
C GLY A 98 0.69 -5.54 28.78
N VAL A 99 1.36 -5.95 27.70
CA VAL A 99 1.88 -7.30 27.54
C VAL A 99 3.14 -7.45 28.39
N SER A 100 3.09 -8.29 29.42
CA SER A 100 4.19 -8.49 30.39
C SER A 100 5.10 -9.68 30.06
N SER A 101 4.65 -10.61 29.22
CA SER A 101 5.37 -11.84 28.88
C SER A 101 5.62 -11.91 27.37
N ALA A 102 6.69 -11.26 26.92
CA ALA A 102 7.16 -11.39 25.55
C ALA A 102 8.65 -11.76 25.56
N SER A 103 9.09 -12.56 24.58
CA SER A 103 10.47 -13.01 24.48
C SER A 103 11.01 -12.89 23.06
N LEU A 104 12.34 -12.67 22.98
CA LEU A 104 13.07 -12.66 21.70
C LEU A 104 13.68 -14.04 21.45
N LEU A 105 13.46 -14.57 20.26
CA LEU A 105 13.94 -15.87 19.82
C LEU A 105 14.80 -15.69 18.56
N PRO A 106 16.13 -15.90 18.61
CA PRO A 106 16.97 -15.78 17.44
C PRO A 106 16.64 -16.87 16.40
N VAL A 107 16.62 -16.51 15.13
CA VAL A 107 16.55 -17.48 14.04
C VAL A 107 17.97 -17.94 13.74
N SER A 108 18.24 -19.23 13.91
CA SER A 108 19.60 -19.77 13.81
C SER A 108 20.29 -19.40 12.49
N GLY A 109 21.50 -18.82 12.57
CA GLY A 109 22.30 -18.45 11.41
C GLY A 109 21.79 -17.25 10.60
N GLN A 110 20.77 -16.54 11.10
CA GLN A 110 20.16 -15.39 10.40
C GLN A 110 20.18 -14.14 11.28
N ALA A 111 20.01 -12.97 10.63
CA ALA A 111 19.76 -11.70 11.32
C ALA A 111 18.30 -11.61 11.84
N PHE A 112 17.43 -12.51 11.44
CA PHE A 112 16.03 -12.54 11.82
C PHE A 112 15.83 -12.89 13.29
N VAL A 113 14.84 -12.27 13.91
CA VAL A 113 14.48 -12.48 15.31
C VAL A 113 12.96 -12.66 15.44
N GLY A 114 12.56 -13.75 16.08
CA GLY A 114 11.19 -13.97 16.48
C GLY A 114 10.84 -13.19 17.75
N VAL A 115 9.64 -12.66 17.81
CA VAL A 115 9.01 -12.17 19.04
C VAL A 115 7.86 -13.12 19.37
N ALA A 116 7.94 -13.76 20.54
CA ALA A 116 6.90 -14.66 21.03
C ALA A 116 6.12 -13.99 22.17
N VAL A 117 4.80 -14.15 22.16
CA VAL A 117 3.87 -13.67 23.18
C VAL A 117 2.88 -14.78 23.55
N SER A 118 2.09 -14.58 24.60
CA SER A 118 0.98 -15.49 24.88
C SER A 118 -0.04 -15.50 23.72
N PRO A 119 -0.79 -16.59 23.50
CA PRO A 119 -1.83 -16.63 22.47
C PRO A 119 -2.86 -15.49 22.58
N GLY A 120 -3.20 -15.07 23.80
CA GLY A 120 -4.11 -13.96 24.05
C GLY A 120 -3.55 -12.59 23.63
N ASP A 121 -2.24 -12.43 23.64
CA ASP A 121 -1.54 -11.18 23.29
C ASP A 121 -1.13 -11.12 21.80
N PHE A 122 -1.25 -12.24 21.08
CA PHE A 122 -0.86 -12.33 19.67
C PHE A 122 -1.53 -11.29 18.76
N PRO A 123 -2.82 -10.95 18.91
CA PRO A 123 -3.43 -9.89 18.11
C PRO A 123 -2.70 -8.54 18.21
N ARG A 124 -2.15 -8.22 19.40
CA ARG A 124 -1.41 -6.98 19.63
C ARG A 124 -0.04 -6.98 18.92
N LEU A 125 0.65 -8.12 18.95
CA LEU A 125 1.91 -8.29 18.22
C LEU A 125 1.69 -8.25 16.71
N LYS A 126 0.63 -8.91 16.22
CA LYS A 126 0.24 -8.89 14.80
C LYS A 126 -0.12 -7.46 14.33
N GLU A 127 -0.79 -6.69 15.17
CA GLU A 127 -1.11 -5.28 14.90
C GLU A 127 0.16 -4.45 14.65
N TYR A 128 1.17 -4.57 15.53
CA TYR A 128 2.46 -3.91 15.30
C TYR A 128 3.11 -4.36 13.99
N TRP A 129 3.26 -5.67 13.82
CA TRP A 129 3.87 -6.27 12.65
C TRP A 129 3.22 -5.79 11.35
N GLN A 130 1.90 -5.76 11.30
CA GLN A 130 1.13 -5.33 10.13
C GLN A 130 1.36 -3.83 9.83
N HIS A 131 1.18 -2.98 10.83
CA HIS A 131 1.19 -1.53 10.62
C HIS A 131 2.60 -0.95 10.50
N ALA A 132 3.58 -1.45 11.26
CA ALA A 132 4.97 -1.03 11.13
C ALA A 132 5.58 -1.47 9.78
N GLY A 133 5.10 -2.57 9.20
CA GLY A 133 5.61 -3.08 7.94
C GLY A 133 7.07 -3.57 8.00
N GLU A 134 7.61 -3.79 9.19
CA GLU A 134 8.93 -4.37 9.40
C GLU A 134 8.83 -5.90 9.30
N VAL A 135 8.58 -6.37 8.08
CA VAL A 135 8.27 -7.77 7.78
C VAL A 135 9.42 -8.43 7.01
N ILE A 136 9.57 -9.74 7.17
CA ILE A 136 10.45 -10.54 6.31
C ILE A 136 9.71 -10.88 5.01
N SER A 137 10.44 -10.88 3.90
CA SER A 137 9.87 -11.28 2.61
C SER A 137 9.80 -12.81 2.47
N SER A 138 9.00 -13.27 1.52
CA SER A 138 8.94 -14.69 1.17
C SER A 138 10.28 -15.24 0.68
N ARG A 139 11.10 -14.43 -0.02
CA ARG A 139 12.47 -14.80 -0.43
C ARG A 139 13.40 -14.91 0.77
N GLY A 140 13.34 -13.95 1.69
CA GLY A 140 14.12 -14.02 2.92
C GLY A 140 13.78 -15.24 3.77
N ALA A 141 12.49 -15.57 3.88
CA ALA A 141 12.06 -16.79 4.58
C ALA A 141 12.50 -18.07 3.87
N GLU A 142 12.45 -18.12 2.53
CA GLU A 142 12.93 -19.26 1.75
C GLU A 142 14.45 -19.47 1.93
N LEU A 143 15.26 -18.42 1.82
CA LEU A 143 16.70 -18.49 2.06
C LEU A 143 17.01 -19.01 3.47
N ALA A 144 16.33 -18.47 4.49
CA ALA A 144 16.50 -18.91 5.86
C ALA A 144 16.14 -20.40 6.05
N LEU A 145 15.06 -20.88 5.42
CA LEU A 145 14.65 -22.29 5.46
C LEU A 145 15.67 -23.23 4.79
N ARG A 146 16.41 -22.74 3.80
CA ARG A 146 17.50 -23.47 3.14
C ARG A 146 18.83 -23.39 3.90
N GLY A 147 18.89 -22.62 4.98
CA GLY A 147 20.14 -22.34 5.70
C GLY A 147 21.11 -21.43 4.94
N GLU A 148 20.59 -20.71 3.94
CA GLU A 148 21.37 -19.73 3.15
C GLU A 148 21.33 -18.36 3.86
N PRO A 149 22.44 -17.56 3.78
CA PRO A 149 22.49 -16.27 4.45
C PRO A 149 21.52 -15.27 3.83
N VAL A 150 20.76 -14.56 4.65
CA VAL A 150 19.94 -13.42 4.23
C VAL A 150 20.78 -12.15 4.38
N ILE A 151 21.10 -11.53 3.26
CA ILE A 151 22.05 -10.40 3.19
C ILE A 151 21.33 -9.15 2.72
N SER A 152 21.72 -8.02 3.33
CA SER A 152 21.37 -6.67 2.86
C SER A 152 22.66 -5.85 2.80
N SER A 153 23.09 -5.52 1.59
CA SER A 153 24.35 -4.86 1.32
C SER A 153 24.24 -3.79 0.22
N GLU A 154 25.28 -3.02 0.02
CA GLU A 154 25.33 -2.00 -1.02
C GLU A 154 25.70 -2.65 -2.38
N THR A 155 24.70 -3.24 -3.04
CA THR A 155 24.86 -3.90 -4.34
C THR A 155 24.69 -2.92 -5.51
N PRO A 156 25.21 -3.22 -6.72
CA PRO A 156 24.93 -2.44 -7.92
C PRO A 156 23.42 -2.29 -8.21
N ALA A 157 22.63 -3.33 -7.96
CA ALA A 157 21.17 -3.29 -8.10
C ALA A 157 20.53 -2.29 -7.13
N ARG A 158 20.99 -2.24 -5.88
CA ARG A 158 20.51 -1.30 -4.87
C ARG A 158 20.82 0.15 -5.25
N ILE A 159 22.04 0.42 -5.69
CA ILE A 159 22.47 1.73 -6.18
C ILE A 159 21.59 2.16 -7.36
N GLU A 160 21.35 1.25 -8.31
CA GLU A 160 20.54 1.53 -9.48
C GLU A 160 19.07 1.78 -9.16
N VAL A 161 18.45 1.03 -8.22
CA VAL A 161 17.08 1.28 -7.77
C VAL A 161 16.97 2.68 -7.14
N ARG A 162 17.89 3.06 -6.24
CA ARG A 162 17.89 4.41 -5.66
C ARG A 162 18.05 5.50 -6.71
N ARG A 163 18.98 5.29 -7.67
CA ARG A 163 19.20 6.23 -8.78
C ARG A 163 17.92 6.41 -9.60
N ARG A 164 17.26 5.30 -9.98
CA ARG A 164 16.04 5.31 -10.78
C ARG A 164 14.88 6.00 -10.05
N VAL A 165 14.68 5.71 -8.77
CA VAL A 165 13.67 6.39 -7.93
C VAL A 165 13.94 7.89 -7.85
N ALA A 166 15.18 8.29 -7.66
CA ALA A 166 15.57 9.70 -7.57
C ALA A 166 15.37 10.44 -8.90
N GLU A 167 15.79 9.84 -10.01
CA GLU A 167 15.64 10.42 -11.35
C GLU A 167 14.17 10.66 -11.75
N LEU A 168 13.28 9.73 -11.38
CA LEU A 168 11.85 9.90 -11.66
C LEU A 168 11.26 11.16 -11.03
N ARG A 169 11.91 11.71 -10.00
CA ARG A 169 11.48 12.92 -9.26
C ARG A 169 12.45 14.09 -9.35
N GLY A 170 13.48 14.01 -10.17
CA GLY A 170 14.48 15.05 -10.35
C GLY A 170 15.32 15.32 -9.08
N SER A 171 15.70 14.25 -8.35
CA SER A 171 16.47 14.33 -7.12
C SER A 171 17.73 13.44 -7.17
N ASP A 172 18.49 13.44 -6.08
CA ASP A 172 19.70 12.64 -5.89
C ASP A 172 19.43 11.33 -5.15
N ALA A 173 20.10 10.25 -5.52
CA ALA A 173 20.03 8.93 -4.87
C ALA A 173 20.35 8.97 -3.36
N LYS A 174 21.20 9.90 -2.91
CA LYS A 174 21.52 10.11 -1.48
C LYS A 174 20.34 10.57 -0.61
N ASN A 175 19.24 10.98 -1.24
CA ASN A 175 18.01 11.39 -0.59
C ASN A 175 16.97 10.24 -0.53
N VAL A 176 17.34 9.03 -0.96
CA VAL A 176 16.45 7.85 -1.04
C VAL A 176 16.92 6.76 -0.09
N TRP A 177 16.02 6.27 0.76
CA TRP A 177 16.18 5.10 1.63
C TRP A 177 15.21 4.03 1.17
N LEU A 178 15.70 2.82 0.92
CA LEU A 178 14.85 1.67 0.53
C LEU A 178 14.36 0.94 1.79
N THR A 179 13.14 0.47 1.77
CA THR A 179 12.48 -0.21 2.91
C THR A 179 11.82 -1.50 2.45
N PRO A 180 11.55 -2.48 3.37
CA PRO A 180 10.91 -3.75 3.02
C PRO A 180 9.53 -3.61 2.37
N CYS A 181 8.79 -2.55 2.66
CA CYS A 181 7.50 -2.23 2.05
C CYS A 181 7.14 -0.75 2.26
N GLY A 182 6.07 -0.27 1.63
CA GLY A 182 5.59 1.11 1.79
C GLY A 182 5.25 1.47 3.24
N MET A 183 4.66 0.54 4.02
CA MET A 183 4.37 0.82 5.43
C MET A 183 5.62 0.95 6.29
N SER A 184 6.70 0.22 5.98
CA SER A 184 7.97 0.44 6.64
C SER A 184 8.54 1.84 6.34
N ALA A 185 8.31 2.37 5.13
CA ALA A 185 8.64 3.77 4.81
C ALA A 185 7.83 4.75 5.69
N ILE A 186 6.51 4.57 5.77
CA ILE A 186 5.63 5.37 6.65
C ILE A 186 6.08 5.28 8.11
N ALA A 187 6.38 4.08 8.63
CA ALA A 187 6.79 3.88 10.02
C ALA A 187 8.13 4.58 10.34
N ASN A 188 9.09 4.56 9.41
CA ASN A 188 10.35 5.29 9.56
C ASN A 188 10.12 6.82 9.64
N VAL A 189 9.29 7.35 8.74
CA VAL A 189 8.93 8.77 8.75
C VAL A 189 8.13 9.13 9.99
N TRP A 190 7.19 8.28 10.42
CA TRP A 190 6.45 8.47 11.67
C TRP A 190 7.38 8.60 12.88
N ARG A 191 8.35 7.69 13.02
CA ARG A 191 9.34 7.76 14.11
C ARG A 191 10.15 9.07 14.05
N ALA A 192 10.60 9.49 12.87
CA ALA A 192 11.32 10.76 12.70
C ALA A 192 10.46 11.98 13.09
N VAL A 193 9.18 12.00 12.68
CA VAL A 193 8.22 13.06 13.10
C VAL A 193 8.06 13.09 14.60
N ARG A 194 7.93 11.93 15.26
CA ARG A 194 7.75 11.82 16.71
C ARG A 194 9.01 12.15 17.50
N GLN A 195 10.20 11.96 16.93
CA GLN A 195 11.45 12.47 17.54
C GLN A 195 11.49 14.01 17.58
N ARG A 196 10.93 14.67 16.55
CA ARG A 196 10.85 16.14 16.52
C ARG A 196 9.81 16.69 17.48
N ASP A 197 8.64 16.09 17.50
CA ASP A 197 7.53 16.54 18.33
C ASP A 197 6.76 15.31 18.87
N PRO A 198 7.07 14.87 20.10
CA PRO A 198 6.45 13.69 20.69
C PRO A 198 5.02 13.93 21.19
N VAL A 199 4.54 15.16 21.27
CA VAL A 199 3.31 15.52 21.98
C VAL A 199 2.21 16.00 21.07
N SER A 200 2.52 16.87 20.10
CA SER A 200 1.51 17.49 19.24
C SER A 200 0.81 16.44 18.37
N PRO A 201 -0.50 16.60 18.08
CA PRO A 201 -1.24 15.68 17.23
C PRO A 201 -0.71 15.67 15.79
N SER A 202 -0.91 14.56 15.10
CA SER A 202 -0.78 14.49 13.65
C SER A 202 -2.13 14.73 12.98
N VAL A 203 -2.07 15.02 11.69
CA VAL A 203 -3.25 15.15 10.82
C VAL A 203 -3.14 14.15 9.69
N GLN A 204 -4.22 13.38 9.46
CA GLN A 204 -4.45 12.67 8.22
C GLN A 204 -5.39 13.51 7.35
N PHE A 205 -4.93 13.91 6.18
CA PHE A 205 -5.69 14.72 5.23
C PHE A 205 -6.01 13.92 3.96
N GLY A 206 -7.29 13.76 3.67
CA GLY A 206 -7.79 12.83 2.65
C GLY A 206 -7.88 11.39 3.17
N PHE A 207 -8.74 10.59 2.55
CA PHE A 207 -8.93 9.17 2.90
C PHE A 207 -7.67 8.39 2.52
N PRO A 208 -6.96 7.75 3.47
CA PRO A 208 -5.68 7.12 3.19
C PRO A 208 -5.80 5.61 3.01
N TYR A 209 -4.70 4.99 2.64
CA TYR A 209 -4.47 3.59 2.91
C TYR A 209 -4.65 3.29 4.40
N VAL A 210 -5.43 2.26 4.71
CA VAL A 210 -5.92 1.99 6.08
C VAL A 210 -4.80 1.98 7.14
N ASP A 211 -3.67 1.34 6.85
CA ASP A 211 -2.58 1.20 7.82
C ASP A 211 -1.86 2.53 8.12
N THR A 212 -1.85 3.50 7.18
CA THR A 212 -1.31 4.84 7.43
C THR A 212 -2.12 5.58 8.50
N LEU A 213 -3.44 5.43 8.49
CA LEU A 213 -4.29 5.96 9.56
C LEU A 213 -4.09 5.20 10.87
N LYS A 214 -3.98 3.86 10.81
CA LYS A 214 -3.79 3.00 12.00
C LYS A 214 -2.47 3.30 12.73
N ILE A 215 -1.37 3.63 12.04
CA ILE A 215 -0.13 4.10 12.69
C ILE A 215 -0.42 5.34 13.54
N GLN A 216 -1.12 6.34 12.99
CA GLN A 216 -1.43 7.57 13.71
C GLN A 216 -2.37 7.34 14.89
N GLN A 217 -3.28 6.37 14.78
CA GLN A 217 -4.23 6.02 15.83
C GLN A 217 -3.62 5.22 16.98
N ARG A 218 -2.65 4.32 16.70
CA ARG A 218 -2.28 3.24 17.60
C ARG A 218 -0.85 3.26 18.10
N PHE A 219 0.09 3.90 17.34
CA PHE A 219 1.50 3.86 17.74
C PHE A 219 1.94 4.94 18.72
N GLN A 220 1.03 5.79 19.16
CA GLN A 220 1.36 6.80 20.15
C GLN A 220 0.13 7.26 20.93
N PRO A 221 0.30 7.72 22.18
CA PRO A 221 -0.81 8.28 22.97
C PRO A 221 -1.26 9.66 22.49
N ALA A 222 -0.58 10.28 21.51
CA ALA A 222 -0.93 11.60 21.01
C ALA A 222 -2.20 11.53 20.15
N GLU A 223 -3.05 12.54 20.30
CA GLU A 223 -4.22 12.69 19.46
C GLU A 223 -3.87 12.82 17.98
N TYR A 224 -4.77 12.38 17.13
CA TYR A 224 -4.73 12.62 15.69
C TYR A 224 -5.98 13.37 15.26
N ARG A 225 -5.93 14.00 14.09
CA ARG A 225 -7.08 14.62 13.44
C ARG A 225 -7.24 14.00 12.05
N PHE A 226 -8.47 13.75 11.65
CA PHE A 226 -8.78 13.13 10.37
C PHE A 226 -9.76 13.98 9.58
N PHE A 227 -9.35 14.40 8.39
CA PHE A 227 -10.14 15.11 7.41
C PHE A 227 -10.37 14.18 6.21
N PRO A 228 -11.49 13.44 6.17
CA PRO A 228 -11.61 12.22 5.35
C PRO A 228 -11.76 12.48 3.85
N VAL A 229 -12.27 13.63 3.43
CA VAL A 229 -12.52 13.89 2.00
C VAL A 229 -11.31 14.52 1.32
N GLY A 230 -10.54 15.33 2.05
CA GLY A 230 -9.37 16.02 1.52
C GLY A 230 -9.73 17.14 0.53
N ASN A 231 -10.95 17.65 0.58
CA ASN A 231 -11.47 18.68 -0.28
C ASN A 231 -11.27 20.10 0.30
N ARG A 232 -11.85 21.11 -0.35
CA ARG A 232 -11.74 22.51 0.09
C ARG A 232 -12.37 22.75 1.46
N HIS A 233 -13.45 22.06 1.79
CA HIS A 233 -14.08 22.18 3.10
C HIS A 233 -13.16 21.63 4.21
N ASP A 234 -12.58 20.46 4.01
CA ASP A 234 -11.59 19.90 4.93
C ASP A 234 -10.36 20.80 5.08
N LEU A 235 -9.94 21.44 3.98
CA LEU A 235 -8.83 22.39 4.00
C LEU A 235 -9.15 23.63 4.85
N ASP A 236 -10.37 24.15 4.77
CA ASP A 236 -10.78 25.29 5.61
C ASP A 236 -10.87 24.88 7.09
N GLN A 237 -11.36 23.70 7.40
CA GLN A 237 -11.33 23.14 8.77
C GLN A 237 -9.88 22.95 9.28
N LEU A 238 -8.95 22.53 8.43
CA LEU A 238 -7.54 22.44 8.81
C LEU A 238 -6.95 23.82 9.12
N LYS A 239 -7.28 24.86 8.33
CA LYS A 239 -6.85 26.23 8.62
C LYS A 239 -7.37 26.72 9.96
N ASP A 240 -8.64 26.45 10.28
CA ASP A 240 -9.25 26.82 11.56
C ASP A 240 -8.56 26.10 12.73
N LEU A 241 -8.30 24.80 12.59
CA LEU A 241 -7.54 24.02 13.57
C LEU A 241 -6.16 24.64 13.84
N LEU A 242 -5.43 25.02 12.80
CA LEU A 242 -4.08 25.58 12.89
C LEU A 242 -4.04 26.95 13.58
N GLN A 243 -5.15 27.69 13.71
CA GLN A 243 -5.21 28.92 14.50
C GLN A 243 -5.12 28.66 16.01
N THR A 244 -5.52 27.48 16.48
CA THR A 244 -5.67 27.19 17.89
C THR A 244 -4.82 26.01 18.38
N GLN A 245 -4.35 25.16 17.48
CA GLN A 245 -3.64 23.94 17.85
C GLN A 245 -2.38 23.76 16.99
N LYS A 246 -1.22 23.57 17.64
CA LYS A 246 -0.01 23.11 16.99
C LYS A 246 -0.15 21.63 16.60
N ILE A 247 0.34 21.27 15.42
CA ILE A 247 0.40 19.88 14.94
C ILE A 247 1.85 19.51 14.60
N CYS A 248 2.19 18.21 14.66
CA CYS A 248 3.54 17.76 14.35
C CYS A 248 3.74 17.48 12.85
N ALA A 249 2.71 16.96 12.17
CA ALA A 249 2.76 16.63 10.76
C ALA A 249 1.37 16.54 10.14
N VAL A 250 1.30 16.75 8.83
CA VAL A 250 0.19 16.33 7.96
C VAL A 250 0.67 15.18 7.10
N PHE A 251 -0.09 14.07 7.11
CA PHE A 251 0.04 12.93 6.18
C PHE A 251 -1.07 13.02 5.16
N CYS A 252 -0.74 12.89 3.89
CA CYS A 252 -1.73 12.79 2.81
C CYS A 252 -1.24 11.88 1.69
N GLU A 253 -2.17 11.37 0.89
CA GLU A 253 -1.88 10.65 -0.35
C GLU A 253 -2.18 11.55 -1.56
N SER A 254 -1.41 11.41 -2.60
CA SER A 254 -1.61 12.18 -3.84
C SER A 254 -1.40 11.31 -5.07
N PRO A 255 -2.49 10.78 -5.69
CA PRO A 255 -3.91 10.83 -5.25
C PRO A 255 -4.23 9.86 -4.09
N THR A 256 -5.42 10.01 -3.47
CA THR A 256 -5.90 9.16 -2.37
C THR A 256 -6.41 7.80 -2.87
N ASN A 257 -6.49 6.81 -1.95
CA ASN A 257 -7.04 5.48 -2.21
C ASN A 257 -8.26 5.24 -1.30
N PRO A 258 -9.48 4.97 -1.80
CA PRO A 258 -9.83 4.60 -3.17
C PRO A 258 -10.49 5.69 -4.01
N LEU A 259 -10.73 6.89 -3.48
CA LEU A 259 -11.54 7.92 -4.15
C LEU A 259 -10.74 8.76 -5.17
N LEU A 260 -9.43 8.58 -5.25
CA LEU A 260 -8.52 9.23 -6.21
C LEU A 260 -8.60 10.77 -6.18
N THR A 261 -9.04 11.36 -5.06
CA THR A 261 -8.94 12.79 -4.83
C THR A 261 -7.48 13.19 -4.65
N THR A 262 -7.12 14.39 -5.08
CA THR A 262 -5.76 14.91 -4.91
C THR A 262 -5.83 16.17 -4.06
N PRO A 263 -5.15 16.22 -2.92
CA PRO A 263 -5.11 17.41 -2.09
C PRO A 263 -4.38 18.56 -2.80
N ASP A 264 -4.72 19.78 -2.48
CA ASP A 264 -3.98 20.97 -2.94
C ASP A 264 -2.64 21.05 -2.18
N LEU A 265 -1.61 20.42 -2.76
CA LEU A 265 -0.28 20.36 -2.15
C LEU A 265 0.38 21.74 -2.02
N GLN A 266 0.06 22.70 -2.90
CA GLN A 266 0.58 24.06 -2.82
C GLN A 266 0.06 24.79 -1.57
N ILE A 267 -1.24 24.65 -1.30
CA ILE A 267 -1.83 25.25 -0.08
C ILE A 267 -1.32 24.52 1.15
N LEU A 268 -1.27 23.18 1.15
CA LEU A 268 -0.71 22.42 2.27
C LEU A 268 0.75 22.79 2.55
N ARG A 269 1.58 23.01 1.52
CA ARG A 269 2.95 23.52 1.70
C ARG A 269 2.98 24.90 2.33
N THR A 270 2.14 25.82 1.87
CA THR A 270 2.04 27.16 2.44
C THR A 270 1.65 27.12 3.92
N LEU A 271 0.70 26.28 4.30
CA LEU A 271 0.30 26.08 5.68
C LEU A 271 1.43 25.45 6.51
N ALA A 272 2.15 24.47 5.96
CA ALA A 272 3.27 23.85 6.64
C ALA A 272 4.40 24.82 6.92
N ASP A 273 4.68 25.74 6.00
CA ASP A 273 5.66 26.79 6.18
C ASP A 273 5.22 27.82 7.24
N ALA A 274 3.93 28.16 7.26
CA ALA A 274 3.39 29.14 8.22
C ALA A 274 3.30 28.58 9.65
N HIS A 275 2.96 27.30 9.82
CA HIS A 275 2.67 26.67 11.10
C HIS A 275 3.71 25.63 11.56
N ASP A 276 4.84 25.50 10.84
CA ASP A 276 6.02 24.70 11.21
C ASP A 276 5.72 23.20 11.46
N PHE A 277 4.87 22.59 10.65
CA PHE A 277 4.66 21.14 10.66
C PHE A 277 5.35 20.45 9.48
N ILE A 278 5.59 19.14 9.60
CA ILE A 278 6.15 18.31 8.53
C ILE A 278 5.03 17.87 7.59
N LEU A 279 5.20 18.08 6.28
CA LEU A 279 4.29 17.57 5.25
C LEU A 279 4.83 16.26 4.64
N VAL A 280 4.13 15.16 4.89
CA VAL A 280 4.43 13.82 4.39
C VAL A 280 3.45 13.46 3.30
N VAL A 281 3.94 13.17 2.10
CA VAL A 281 3.10 12.80 0.96
C VAL A 281 3.41 11.38 0.52
N ASP A 282 2.39 10.53 0.45
CA ASP A 282 2.47 9.23 -0.21
C ASP A 282 2.07 9.38 -1.68
N ASP A 283 3.00 9.09 -2.59
CA ASP A 283 2.79 9.21 -4.04
C ASP A 283 2.70 7.84 -4.74
N THR A 284 2.42 6.79 -3.98
CA THR A 284 2.33 5.42 -4.51
C THR A 284 1.44 5.33 -5.75
N LEU A 285 0.29 6.01 -5.75
CA LEU A 285 -0.65 5.99 -6.87
C LEU A 285 -0.27 6.92 -8.03
N ALA A 286 0.55 7.94 -7.76
CA ALA A 286 1.18 8.74 -8.81
C ALA A 286 2.32 7.98 -9.52
N ALA A 287 2.63 6.76 -9.10
CA ALA A 287 3.62 5.88 -9.72
C ALA A 287 5.03 6.47 -9.80
N CYS A 288 5.38 7.44 -8.99
CA CYS A 288 6.62 8.24 -9.08
C CYS A 288 6.74 9.08 -10.37
N ILE A 289 5.76 9.05 -11.25
CA ILE A 289 5.84 9.59 -12.63
C ILE A 289 4.74 10.62 -12.88
N ASN A 290 3.49 10.30 -12.54
CA ASN A 290 2.31 11.06 -12.96
C ASN A 290 2.18 12.40 -12.24
N GLN A 291 2.83 12.57 -11.10
CA GLN A 291 2.83 13.81 -10.35
C GLN A 291 4.16 14.00 -9.65
N ASN A 292 4.78 15.15 -9.79
CA ASN A 292 5.97 15.49 -9.00
C ASN A 292 5.55 16.18 -7.70
N VAL A 293 5.41 15.41 -6.64
CA VAL A 293 5.02 15.89 -5.30
C VAL A 293 6.19 16.40 -4.47
N LEU A 294 7.44 16.06 -4.83
CA LEU A 294 8.64 16.35 -4.03
C LEU A 294 8.82 17.84 -3.73
N PRO A 295 8.57 18.81 -4.65
CA PRO A 295 8.72 20.24 -4.35
C PRO A 295 7.80 20.74 -3.23
N PHE A 296 6.68 20.06 -2.97
CA PHE A 296 5.69 20.46 -1.97
C PHE A 296 5.89 19.74 -0.63
N ALA A 297 6.41 18.51 -0.65
CA ALA A 297 6.57 17.68 0.54
C ALA A 297 7.90 17.96 1.27
N ASP A 298 7.95 17.72 2.58
CA ASP A 298 9.20 17.57 3.30
C ASP A 298 9.78 16.17 3.10
N VAL A 299 8.90 15.16 3.06
CA VAL A 299 9.22 13.75 2.81
C VAL A 299 8.17 13.14 1.90
N VAL A 300 8.61 12.39 0.91
CA VAL A 300 7.77 11.54 0.09
C VAL A 300 8.00 10.08 0.46
N VAL A 301 6.92 9.33 0.59
CA VAL A 301 6.95 7.87 0.78
C VAL A 301 6.28 7.19 -0.39
N THR A 302 6.75 5.99 -0.73
CA THR A 302 6.20 5.25 -1.88
C THR A 302 6.26 3.76 -1.62
N SER A 303 5.20 3.04 -1.93
CA SER A 303 5.25 1.58 -2.06
C SER A 303 5.80 1.21 -3.45
N LEU A 304 7.07 0.84 -3.50
CA LEU A 304 7.71 0.38 -4.74
C LEU A 304 7.19 -0.99 -5.22
N THR A 305 6.48 -1.71 -4.35
CA THR A 305 5.72 -2.94 -4.67
C THR A 305 4.75 -2.74 -5.84
N LYS A 306 4.18 -1.52 -5.96
CA LYS A 306 3.08 -1.20 -6.87
C LYS A 306 3.62 -0.87 -8.28
N TYR A 307 3.25 0.25 -8.83
CA TYR A 307 3.61 0.65 -10.19
C TYR A 307 5.11 0.65 -10.49
N PHE A 308 5.97 0.91 -9.50
CA PHE A 308 7.41 0.93 -9.73
C PHE A 308 7.93 -0.47 -10.08
N SER A 309 7.61 -1.49 -9.29
CA SER A 309 7.89 -2.89 -9.63
C SER A 309 7.01 -3.36 -10.81
N GLY A 310 5.70 -3.26 -10.67
CA GLY A 310 4.72 -3.55 -11.71
C GLY A 310 4.44 -5.04 -11.99
N TYR A 311 5.11 -5.96 -11.33
CA TYR A 311 4.97 -7.39 -11.61
C TYR A 311 4.30 -8.19 -10.49
N GLY A 312 4.14 -7.59 -9.30
CA GLY A 312 3.39 -8.20 -8.19
C GLY A 312 4.07 -9.36 -7.50
N ASP A 313 5.40 -9.46 -7.56
CA ASP A 313 6.19 -10.56 -7.01
C ASP A 313 7.31 -10.11 -6.05
N VAL A 314 7.34 -8.83 -5.66
CA VAL A 314 8.30 -8.29 -4.70
C VAL A 314 7.64 -7.22 -3.83
N LEU A 315 7.98 -7.21 -2.53
CA LEU A 315 7.68 -6.12 -1.62
C LEU A 315 8.85 -5.16 -1.56
N ALA A 316 8.58 -3.87 -1.68
CA ALA A 316 9.55 -2.82 -1.42
C ALA A 316 8.84 -1.48 -1.16
N GLY A 317 9.54 -0.57 -0.52
CA GLY A 317 9.13 0.81 -0.35
C GLY A 317 10.33 1.75 -0.38
N CYS A 318 10.09 3.04 -0.35
CA CYS A 318 11.14 4.01 -0.15
C CYS A 318 10.65 5.24 0.61
N VAL A 319 11.59 5.89 1.29
CA VAL A 319 11.49 7.24 1.80
C VAL A 319 12.37 8.12 0.90
N MET A 320 11.85 9.24 0.45
CA MET A 320 12.62 10.27 -0.25
C MET A 320 12.51 11.60 0.49
N LEU A 321 13.64 12.13 0.87
CA LEU A 321 13.75 13.44 1.54
C LEU A 321 13.81 14.55 0.49
N ASN A 322 13.01 15.59 0.68
CA ASN A 322 13.19 16.84 -0.05
C ASN A 322 14.43 17.60 0.49
N PRO A 323 15.51 17.71 -0.30
CA PRO A 323 16.73 18.39 0.18
C PRO A 323 16.52 19.89 0.42
N ASN A 324 15.48 20.48 -0.16
CA ASN A 324 15.14 21.91 -0.03
C ASN A 324 14.16 22.19 1.13
N SER A 325 13.68 21.14 1.82
CA SER A 325 12.83 21.32 3.00
C SER A 325 13.57 22.06 4.11
N ARG A 326 12.86 22.95 4.81
CA ARG A 326 13.39 23.59 6.05
C ARG A 326 13.75 22.55 7.13
N HIS A 327 13.11 21.38 7.10
CA HIS A 327 13.33 20.27 8.02
C HIS A 327 14.38 19.25 7.52
N ALA A 328 14.99 19.48 6.35
CA ALA A 328 15.86 18.50 5.69
C ALA A 328 17.02 18.03 6.57
N ALA A 329 17.68 18.94 7.28
CA ALA A 329 18.81 18.59 8.15
C ALA A 329 18.38 17.68 9.31
N PHE A 330 17.28 18.03 9.98
CA PHE A 330 16.71 17.23 11.06
C PHE A 330 16.25 15.86 10.56
N LEU A 331 15.42 15.84 9.51
CA LEU A 331 14.85 14.59 8.96
C LEU A 331 15.96 13.64 8.48
N ARG A 332 16.99 14.17 7.85
CA ARG A 332 18.15 13.36 7.45
C ARG A 332 18.84 12.73 8.65
N HIS A 333 19.09 13.52 9.70
CA HIS A 333 19.72 13.00 10.92
C HIS A 333 18.84 11.94 11.59
N ALA A 334 17.54 12.20 11.76
CA ALA A 334 16.59 11.28 12.37
C ALA A 334 16.47 9.97 11.60
N LEU A 335 16.34 10.07 10.25
CA LEU A 335 16.30 8.88 9.39
C LEU A 335 17.63 8.10 9.46
N GLN A 336 18.79 8.75 9.37
CA GLN A 336 20.08 8.07 9.42
C GLN A 336 20.35 7.38 10.77
N SER A 337 19.90 7.95 11.87
CA SER A 337 20.13 7.40 13.22
C SER A 337 19.29 6.17 13.54
N ASP A 338 18.08 6.09 12.98
CA ASP A 338 17.13 5.00 13.27
C ASP A 338 16.95 4.01 12.11
N PHE A 339 17.38 4.38 10.91
CA PHE A 339 17.21 3.55 9.72
C PHE A 339 18.06 2.28 9.79
N GLU A 340 17.46 1.18 9.35
CA GLU A 340 18.12 -0.09 9.07
C GLU A 340 17.86 -0.48 7.62
N GLU A 341 18.88 -0.95 6.92
CA GLU A 341 18.75 -1.47 5.56
C GLU A 341 18.17 -2.89 5.62
N LEU A 342 16.84 -2.97 5.68
CA LEU A 342 16.10 -4.22 5.89
C LEU A 342 15.58 -4.85 4.58
N LEU A 343 15.67 -4.15 3.45
CA LEU A 343 15.33 -4.72 2.16
C LEU A 343 16.49 -5.60 1.68
N ILE A 344 16.29 -6.91 1.61
CA ILE A 344 17.34 -7.87 1.30
C ILE A 344 17.77 -7.82 -0.17
N ASP A 345 18.99 -8.24 -0.46
CA ASP A 345 19.58 -8.16 -1.80
C ASP A 345 18.79 -8.94 -2.84
N ALA A 346 18.26 -10.13 -2.48
CA ALA A 346 17.45 -10.94 -3.37
C ALA A 346 16.13 -10.24 -3.81
N ASP A 347 15.53 -9.42 -2.96
CA ASP A 347 14.37 -8.61 -3.32
C ASP A 347 14.77 -7.38 -4.14
N VAL A 348 15.91 -6.78 -3.84
CA VAL A 348 16.44 -5.63 -4.59
C VAL A 348 16.79 -6.02 -6.04
N GLU A 349 17.36 -7.19 -6.27
CA GLU A 349 17.66 -7.69 -7.63
C GLU A 349 16.40 -7.85 -8.47
N VAL A 350 15.34 -8.40 -7.89
CA VAL A 350 14.02 -8.52 -8.55
C VAL A 350 13.42 -7.14 -8.81
N LEU A 351 13.47 -6.25 -7.83
CA LEU A 351 12.95 -4.89 -7.95
C LEU A 351 13.69 -4.09 -9.05
N GLU A 352 15.02 -4.22 -9.11
CA GLU A 352 15.81 -3.57 -10.15
C GLU A 352 15.38 -4.04 -11.55
N LYS A 353 15.28 -5.36 -11.74
CA LYS A 353 14.85 -5.96 -13.00
C LYS A 353 13.44 -5.51 -13.39
N ASN A 354 12.52 -5.60 -12.46
CA ASN A 354 11.10 -5.28 -12.68
C ASN A 354 10.86 -3.80 -13.00
N SER A 355 11.70 -2.90 -12.51
CA SER A 355 11.50 -1.46 -12.69
C SER A 355 12.18 -0.88 -13.94
N ARG A 356 12.83 -1.71 -14.77
CA ARG A 356 13.55 -1.23 -15.97
C ARG A 356 12.63 -0.57 -17.00
N ASP A 357 11.40 -1.07 -17.12
CA ASP A 357 10.37 -0.61 -18.07
C ASP A 357 9.33 0.31 -17.43
N VAL A 358 9.57 0.83 -16.23
CA VAL A 358 8.57 1.55 -15.44
C VAL A 358 7.93 2.73 -16.19
N ARG A 359 8.70 3.49 -16.97
CA ARG A 359 8.17 4.65 -17.72
C ARG A 359 7.23 4.22 -18.84
N GLU A 360 7.64 3.28 -19.65
CA GLU A 360 6.88 2.75 -20.79
C GLU A 360 5.60 2.08 -20.29
N ARG A 361 5.72 1.25 -19.26
CA ARG A 361 4.60 0.52 -18.68
C ARG A 361 3.58 1.47 -18.04
N VAL A 362 4.01 2.45 -17.24
CA VAL A 362 3.09 3.41 -16.62
C VAL A 362 2.43 4.31 -17.67
N THR A 363 3.14 4.70 -18.73
CA THR A 363 2.55 5.46 -19.84
C THR A 363 1.43 4.67 -20.54
N LEU A 364 1.65 3.38 -20.80
CA LEU A 364 0.62 2.51 -21.39
C LEU A 364 -0.57 2.31 -20.44
N ILE A 365 -0.30 2.06 -19.16
CA ILE A 365 -1.33 1.93 -18.12
C ILE A 365 -2.20 3.20 -18.04
N ASN A 366 -1.59 4.39 -18.03
CA ASN A 366 -2.31 5.66 -17.99
C ASN A 366 -3.27 5.78 -19.18
N ARG A 367 -2.77 5.53 -20.40
CA ARG A 367 -3.58 5.57 -21.62
C ARG A 367 -4.76 4.60 -21.55
N ASN A 368 -4.53 3.37 -21.12
CA ASN A 368 -5.58 2.37 -21.00
C ASN A 368 -6.62 2.77 -19.94
N ALA A 369 -6.17 3.32 -18.80
CA ALA A 369 -7.04 3.77 -17.73
C ALA A 369 -7.92 4.96 -18.15
N ASP A 370 -7.37 5.94 -18.86
CA ASP A 370 -8.14 7.09 -19.36
C ASP A 370 -9.26 6.64 -20.31
N VAL A 371 -8.97 5.72 -21.25
CA VAL A 371 -9.98 5.16 -22.16
C VAL A 371 -11.03 4.36 -21.40
N LEU A 372 -10.63 3.53 -20.46
CA LEU A 372 -11.56 2.71 -19.68
C LEU A 372 -12.46 3.56 -18.80
N ALA A 373 -11.92 4.59 -18.12
CA ALA A 373 -12.67 5.52 -17.29
C ALA A 373 -13.73 6.28 -18.09
N ASP A 374 -13.38 6.80 -19.27
CA ASP A 374 -14.31 7.49 -20.17
C ASP A 374 -15.47 6.58 -20.60
N ARG A 375 -15.20 5.33 -20.94
CA ARG A 375 -16.23 4.37 -21.35
C ARG A 375 -17.12 3.93 -20.18
N LEU A 376 -16.54 3.68 -19.02
CA LEU A 376 -17.29 3.32 -17.82
C LEU A 376 -18.22 4.46 -17.38
N GLN A 377 -17.77 5.71 -17.40
CA GLN A 377 -18.60 6.86 -17.03
C GLN A 377 -19.83 7.02 -17.94
N LYS A 378 -19.72 6.60 -19.20
CA LYS A 378 -20.82 6.66 -20.18
C LYS A 378 -21.77 5.46 -20.10
N HIS A 379 -21.41 4.40 -19.38
CA HIS A 379 -22.22 3.18 -19.33
C HIS A 379 -23.46 3.34 -18.44
N PRO A 380 -24.68 2.94 -18.91
CA PRO A 380 -25.95 3.21 -18.22
C PRO A 380 -26.02 2.65 -16.79
N LEU A 381 -25.36 1.52 -16.50
CA LEU A 381 -25.34 0.86 -15.21
C LEU A 381 -24.37 1.50 -14.21
N VAL A 382 -23.40 2.26 -14.67
CA VAL A 382 -22.42 2.93 -13.79
C VAL A 382 -23.03 4.19 -13.21
N ASP A 383 -22.94 4.36 -11.90
CA ASP A 383 -23.39 5.55 -11.18
C ASP A 383 -22.27 6.56 -11.08
N ARG A 384 -21.09 6.13 -10.60
CA ARG A 384 -19.90 6.98 -10.45
C ARG A 384 -18.63 6.25 -10.86
N VAL A 385 -17.73 7.02 -11.47
CA VAL A 385 -16.33 6.64 -11.71
C VAL A 385 -15.44 7.65 -10.99
N PHE A 386 -14.55 7.15 -10.16
CA PHE A 386 -13.52 7.96 -9.52
C PHE A 386 -12.21 7.71 -10.28
N HIS A 387 -11.77 8.71 -11.02
CA HIS A 387 -10.50 8.68 -11.74
C HIS A 387 -10.02 10.11 -11.99
N PRO A 388 -8.71 10.43 -11.85
CA PRO A 388 -8.24 11.80 -11.97
C PRO A 388 -8.50 12.44 -13.34
N SER A 389 -8.61 11.67 -14.43
CA SER A 389 -8.94 12.23 -15.76
C SER A 389 -10.34 12.82 -15.85
N LEU A 390 -11.25 12.40 -14.98
CA LEU A 390 -12.66 12.82 -15.00
C LEU A 390 -12.96 14.01 -14.09
N THR A 391 -12.06 14.36 -13.17
CA THR A 391 -12.21 15.49 -12.23
C THR A 391 -11.53 16.77 -12.72
N ALA A 392 -11.45 16.96 -14.01
CA ALA A 392 -10.48 17.68 -14.77
C ALA A 392 -10.23 19.14 -14.42
N ASP A 393 -11.10 20.03 -14.42
CA ASP A 393 -10.77 21.45 -14.67
C ASP A 393 -10.80 22.37 -13.46
N GLU A 394 -11.19 21.89 -12.29
CA GLU A 394 -11.38 22.74 -11.11
C GLU A 394 -10.10 23.00 -10.31
N ASP A 395 -9.05 22.19 -10.50
CA ASP A 395 -7.88 22.20 -9.60
C ASP A 395 -6.58 22.73 -10.22
N GLY A 396 -6.57 23.15 -11.49
CA GLY A 396 -5.40 23.76 -12.16
C GLY A 396 -4.17 22.86 -12.29
N ARG A 397 -4.32 21.52 -12.30
CA ARG A 397 -3.21 20.58 -12.35
C ARG A 397 -2.66 20.36 -13.75
N ASP A 398 -1.34 20.30 -13.86
CA ASP A 398 -0.69 19.84 -15.09
C ASP A 398 -0.88 18.32 -15.24
N ARG A 399 -1.74 17.92 -16.17
CA ARG A 399 -2.04 16.52 -16.51
C ARG A 399 -1.23 16.01 -17.69
N SER A 400 -0.25 16.76 -18.12
CA SER A 400 0.58 16.43 -19.30
C SER A 400 1.33 15.08 -19.11
N VAL A 401 1.45 14.58 -17.89
CA VAL A 401 2.22 13.36 -17.59
C VAL A 401 1.33 12.11 -17.53
N GLY A 402 0.09 12.20 -17.00
CA GLY A 402 -0.86 11.09 -16.93
C GLY A 402 -1.76 11.13 -15.70
N SER A 403 -2.89 10.40 -15.77
CA SER A 403 -3.92 10.39 -14.72
C SER A 403 -3.78 9.25 -13.72
N GLY A 404 -2.90 8.29 -13.98
CA GLY A 404 -2.72 7.08 -13.16
C GLY A 404 -3.54 5.89 -13.64
N GLY A 405 -3.17 4.70 -13.17
CA GLY A 405 -3.78 3.44 -13.56
C GLY A 405 -4.84 2.92 -12.60
N LEU A 406 -5.13 3.63 -11.52
CA LEU A 406 -6.15 3.20 -10.55
C LEU A 406 -7.43 3.98 -10.76
N MET A 407 -8.55 3.28 -10.69
CA MET A 407 -9.88 3.87 -10.66
C MET A 407 -10.79 3.11 -9.71
N SER A 408 -11.88 3.75 -9.29
CA SER A 408 -12.94 3.09 -8.54
C SER A 408 -14.28 3.36 -9.19
N ILE A 409 -15.20 2.41 -9.12
CA ILE A 409 -16.56 2.54 -9.64
C ILE A 409 -17.61 2.16 -8.61
N VAL A 410 -18.77 2.80 -8.71
CA VAL A 410 -20.00 2.41 -8.02
C VAL A 410 -21.07 2.24 -9.08
N LEU A 411 -21.81 1.13 -9.00
CA LEU A 411 -22.90 0.83 -9.93
C LEU A 411 -24.23 1.38 -9.40
N LYS A 412 -25.19 1.58 -10.30
CA LYS A 412 -26.58 1.84 -9.94
C LYS A 412 -27.21 0.57 -9.38
N ARG A 413 -28.07 0.70 -8.35
CA ARG A 413 -28.63 -0.43 -7.60
C ARG A 413 -27.54 -1.41 -7.15
N PRO A 414 -26.53 -0.92 -6.42
CA PRO A 414 -25.27 -1.63 -6.23
C PRO A 414 -25.45 -2.97 -5.50
N GLU A 415 -26.45 -3.09 -4.61
CA GLU A 415 -26.81 -4.31 -3.89
C GLU A 415 -27.19 -5.50 -4.80
N PHE A 416 -27.65 -5.22 -6.02
CA PHE A 416 -28.02 -6.24 -7.00
C PHE A 416 -26.96 -6.41 -8.10
N SER A 417 -26.40 -5.30 -8.56
CA SER A 417 -25.55 -5.29 -9.76
C SER A 417 -24.07 -5.56 -9.49
N THR A 418 -23.55 -5.15 -8.31
CA THR A 418 -22.10 -5.18 -8.07
C THR A 418 -21.56 -6.59 -7.96
N THR A 419 -22.23 -7.47 -7.21
CA THR A 419 -21.82 -8.87 -7.07
C THR A 419 -21.82 -9.60 -8.43
N VAL A 420 -22.91 -9.42 -9.22
CA VAL A 420 -23.02 -10.06 -10.53
C VAL A 420 -21.93 -9.56 -11.47
N MET A 421 -21.71 -8.23 -11.52
CA MET A 421 -20.66 -7.64 -12.35
C MET A 421 -19.28 -8.16 -11.93
N PHE A 422 -18.96 -8.14 -10.62
CA PHE A 422 -17.68 -8.60 -10.12
C PHE A 422 -17.44 -10.07 -10.44
N ASP A 423 -18.41 -10.96 -10.17
CA ASP A 423 -18.24 -12.40 -10.35
C ASP A 423 -18.03 -12.80 -11.83
N HIS A 424 -18.58 -12.01 -12.77
CA HIS A 424 -18.47 -12.27 -14.21
C HIS A 424 -17.39 -11.45 -14.92
N LEU A 425 -16.68 -10.56 -14.21
CA LEU A 425 -15.62 -9.76 -14.82
C LEU A 425 -14.37 -10.61 -15.08
N GLU A 426 -13.95 -10.69 -16.33
CA GLU A 426 -12.85 -11.53 -16.83
C GLU A 426 -11.48 -10.84 -16.70
N VAL A 427 -11.14 -10.34 -15.50
CA VAL A 427 -9.82 -9.80 -15.16
C VAL A 427 -9.31 -10.47 -13.89
N CYS A 428 -8.02 -10.36 -13.60
CA CYS A 428 -7.50 -10.89 -12.34
C CYS A 428 -8.19 -10.23 -11.14
N LYS A 429 -8.43 -10.99 -10.05
CA LYS A 429 -9.20 -10.52 -8.89
C LYS A 429 -8.43 -10.70 -7.60
N GLY A 430 -8.14 -9.60 -6.93
CA GLY A 430 -7.41 -9.62 -5.66
C GLY A 430 -7.02 -8.24 -5.17
N PRO A 431 -6.50 -8.15 -3.93
CA PRO A 431 -6.34 -6.88 -3.21
C PRO A 431 -5.18 -5.99 -3.69
N ASN A 432 -4.26 -6.49 -4.51
CA ASN A 432 -3.10 -5.72 -4.97
C ASN A 432 -3.49 -4.66 -6.02
N LEU A 433 -2.53 -3.87 -6.46
CA LEU A 433 -2.66 -2.86 -7.52
C LEU A 433 -1.29 -2.55 -8.15
N GLY A 434 -1.32 -1.83 -9.26
CA GLY A 434 -0.11 -1.32 -9.93
C GLY A 434 0.65 -2.39 -10.70
N THR A 435 0.00 -3.51 -11.04
CA THR A 435 0.57 -4.60 -11.85
C THR A 435 0.45 -4.31 -13.34
N ASN A 436 1.26 -5.00 -14.15
CA ASN A 436 1.17 -4.97 -15.61
C ASN A 436 -0.09 -5.67 -16.16
N PHE A 437 -0.82 -6.42 -15.33
CA PHE A 437 -2.13 -7.00 -15.63
C PHE A 437 -3.23 -6.35 -14.80
N THR A 438 -4.44 -6.27 -15.35
CA THR A 438 -5.58 -5.64 -14.69
C THR A 438 -6.06 -6.45 -13.48
N LEU A 439 -6.26 -5.76 -12.36
CA LEU A 439 -6.82 -6.29 -11.11
C LEU A 439 -8.11 -5.58 -10.75
N CYS A 440 -9.08 -6.34 -10.26
CA CYS A 440 -10.30 -5.80 -9.66
C CYS A 440 -10.51 -6.39 -8.26
N CYS A 441 -11.02 -5.59 -7.32
CA CYS A 441 -11.42 -6.07 -6.00
C CYS A 441 -12.58 -5.26 -5.41
N PRO A 442 -13.41 -5.86 -4.53
CA PRO A 442 -14.38 -5.16 -3.70
C PRO A 442 -13.63 -4.47 -2.56
N TYR A 443 -13.09 -3.27 -2.85
CA TYR A 443 -12.09 -2.61 -1.98
C TYR A 443 -12.58 -2.41 -0.56
N THR A 444 -13.80 -1.90 -0.39
CA THR A 444 -14.32 -1.57 0.94
C THR A 444 -14.51 -2.82 1.80
N ILE A 445 -14.93 -3.93 1.19
CA ILE A 445 -15.02 -5.23 1.87
C ILE A 445 -13.62 -5.70 2.31
N LEU A 446 -12.62 -5.66 1.42
CA LEU A 446 -11.27 -6.16 1.73
C LEU A 446 -10.44 -5.27 2.65
N ALA A 447 -10.70 -3.97 2.68
CA ALA A 447 -9.87 -3.05 3.46
C ALA A 447 -10.52 -2.59 4.78
N HIS A 448 -11.85 -2.67 4.87
CA HIS A 448 -12.63 -2.04 5.95
C HIS A 448 -13.80 -2.90 6.43
N PHE A 449 -13.70 -4.22 6.36
CA PHE A 449 -14.79 -5.17 6.67
C PHE A 449 -15.45 -4.91 8.03
N THR A 450 -14.65 -4.60 9.04
CA THR A 450 -15.14 -4.39 10.41
C THR A 450 -15.58 -2.95 10.70
N GLU A 451 -15.47 -2.02 9.74
CA GLU A 451 -15.74 -0.59 9.94
C GLU A 451 -16.53 0.04 8.76
N LEU A 452 -17.38 -0.76 8.09
CA LEU A 452 -18.12 -0.34 6.89
C LEU A 452 -18.94 0.95 7.08
N GLU A 453 -19.63 1.10 8.21
CA GLU A 453 -20.44 2.30 8.50
C GLU A 453 -19.58 3.56 8.61
N PHE A 454 -18.42 3.46 9.26
CA PHE A 454 -17.46 4.57 9.35
C PHE A 454 -16.97 5.00 7.96
N VAL A 455 -16.64 4.04 7.13
CA VAL A 455 -16.10 4.30 5.78
C VAL A 455 -17.15 4.91 4.86
N GLU A 456 -18.42 4.50 4.99
CA GLU A 456 -19.54 5.12 4.28
C GLU A 456 -19.79 6.56 4.73
N GLN A 457 -19.62 6.87 6.01
CA GLN A 457 -19.67 8.25 6.51
C GLN A 457 -18.52 9.11 5.92
N CYS A 458 -17.39 8.50 5.57
CA CYS A 458 -16.29 9.14 4.86
C CYS A 458 -16.52 9.26 3.34
N GLY A 459 -17.68 8.84 2.82
CA GLY A 459 -18.04 8.93 1.40
C GLY A 459 -17.59 7.74 0.53
N VAL A 460 -17.07 6.66 1.14
CA VAL A 460 -16.64 5.45 0.43
C VAL A 460 -17.72 4.38 0.52
N SER A 461 -18.36 4.05 -0.60
CA SER A 461 -19.43 3.05 -0.65
C SER A 461 -18.90 1.65 -0.31
N ARG A 462 -19.69 0.87 0.48
CA ARG A 462 -19.39 -0.56 0.71
C ARG A 462 -19.37 -1.40 -0.57
N TRP A 463 -20.04 -0.93 -1.62
CA TRP A 463 -20.14 -1.58 -2.92
C TRP A 463 -19.08 -1.12 -3.94
N LEU A 464 -18.09 -0.36 -3.48
CA LEU A 464 -17.07 0.19 -4.36
C LEU A 464 -16.16 -0.91 -4.90
N LEU A 465 -16.07 -1.00 -6.24
CA LEU A 465 -15.08 -1.81 -6.93
C LEU A 465 -13.87 -0.95 -7.27
N ARG A 466 -12.69 -1.37 -6.86
CA ARG A 466 -11.43 -0.76 -7.24
C ARG A 466 -10.78 -1.55 -8.37
N ILE A 467 -10.38 -0.84 -9.42
CA ILE A 467 -9.79 -1.40 -10.64
C ILE A 467 -8.38 -0.82 -10.79
N SER A 468 -7.37 -1.68 -10.83
CA SER A 468 -6.01 -1.33 -11.21
C SER A 468 -5.78 -1.80 -12.64
N VAL A 469 -5.72 -0.87 -13.56
CA VAL A 469 -5.60 -1.14 -14.99
C VAL A 469 -4.18 -1.59 -15.34
N GLY A 470 -4.07 -2.59 -16.19
CA GLY A 470 -2.81 -3.12 -16.69
C GLY A 470 -2.47 -2.68 -18.12
N THR A 471 -1.66 -3.49 -18.77
CA THR A 471 -1.11 -3.22 -20.11
C THR A 471 -1.81 -4.02 -21.22
N GLU A 472 -2.92 -4.67 -20.91
CA GLU A 472 -3.74 -5.40 -21.90
C GLU A 472 -4.15 -4.47 -23.06
N PRO A 473 -4.39 -5.01 -24.28
CA PRO A 473 -5.01 -4.22 -25.35
C PRO A 473 -6.35 -3.65 -24.86
N VAL A 474 -6.48 -2.32 -24.87
CA VAL A 474 -7.61 -1.62 -24.23
C VAL A 474 -8.97 -2.01 -24.80
N GLU A 475 -9.06 -2.37 -26.09
CA GLU A 475 -10.31 -2.84 -26.69
C GLU A 475 -10.75 -4.20 -26.17
N GLU A 476 -9.81 -5.12 -25.97
CA GLU A 476 -10.09 -6.42 -25.37
C GLU A 476 -10.47 -6.26 -23.89
N LEU A 477 -9.77 -5.39 -23.19
CA LEU A 477 -10.08 -5.07 -21.79
C LEU A 477 -11.49 -4.49 -21.66
N TRP A 478 -11.86 -3.53 -22.52
CA TRP A 478 -13.22 -2.99 -22.53
C TRP A 478 -14.28 -4.05 -22.76
N GLN A 479 -14.09 -4.93 -23.73
CA GLN A 479 -15.04 -6.03 -24.01
C GLN A 479 -15.28 -6.92 -22.78
N ARG A 480 -14.25 -7.18 -21.95
CA ARG A 480 -14.40 -7.92 -20.70
C ARG A 480 -15.31 -7.17 -19.71
N PHE A 481 -15.12 -5.87 -19.56
CA PHE A 481 -15.97 -5.01 -18.72
C PHE A 481 -17.40 -4.93 -19.25
N GLU A 482 -17.57 -4.70 -20.54
CA GLU A 482 -18.89 -4.55 -21.18
C GLU A 482 -19.72 -5.84 -21.03
N ARG A 483 -19.11 -7.03 -21.23
CA ARG A 483 -19.80 -8.32 -20.98
C ARG A 483 -20.28 -8.46 -19.54
N ALA A 484 -19.45 -8.14 -18.58
CA ALA A 484 -19.79 -8.23 -17.15
C ALA A 484 -20.89 -7.23 -16.76
N LEU A 485 -20.82 -6.00 -17.26
CA LEU A 485 -21.84 -4.96 -17.05
C LEU A 485 -23.17 -5.33 -17.68
N ASN A 486 -23.18 -5.87 -18.90
CA ASN A 486 -24.39 -6.32 -19.57
C ASN A 486 -25.03 -7.50 -18.82
N LYS A 487 -24.22 -8.40 -18.27
CA LYS A 487 -24.72 -9.51 -17.44
C LYS A 487 -25.41 -8.98 -16.17
N ALA A 488 -24.80 -7.99 -15.52
CA ALA A 488 -25.35 -7.35 -14.32
C ALA A 488 -26.59 -6.49 -14.60
N ALA A 489 -26.75 -5.98 -15.82
CA ALA A 489 -27.93 -5.21 -16.23
C ALA A 489 -29.14 -6.11 -16.54
N ALA A 490 -28.90 -7.36 -16.89
CA ALA A 490 -29.94 -8.35 -17.26
C ALA A 490 -30.56 -9.09 -16.04
N GLY A 491 -29.93 -9.02 -14.87
CA GLY A 491 -30.41 -9.55 -13.59
C GLY A 491 -31.04 -8.47 -12.76
#